data_14499fab657483f215b194d0902647ac
#
_entry.id   14499fab657483f215b194d0902647ac
#
_cell.length_a   1.000
_cell.length_b   1.000
_cell.length_c   1.000
_cell.angle_alpha   90.00
_cell.angle_beta   90.00
_cell.angle_gamma   90.00
#
_symmetry.space_group_name_H-M   'P 1'
#
loop_
_entity.id
_entity.type
_entity.pdbx_description
1 polymer ?
#
loop_
_entity_poly.entity_id
_entity_poly.type
_entity_poly.pdbx_seq_one_letter_code
_entity_poly.pdbx_strand_id
1 'polypeptide(L)'
;MAKAKTKNENKETLEQTLWKAADKLRKNMDAAEYKHVVLGLIFLKYISDAFKDLHQKLVKGEGEYEGADPEDINEYRAENVFYVPPQARWEYLQGRAKLPTNGKDIDDAMDAIEKDNPSLKGVLPKQYARPNLDKQSLGGLIDLLLGA
;
A
#
# COMPACT_ATOMS: atom_id res chain seq x y z
N MET A 1 -18.35 26.34 19.69
CA MET A 1 -17.03 26.85 19.31
C MET A 1 -15.93 26.12 20.02
N ALA A 2 -15.95 26.07 21.34
CA ALA A 2 -14.96 25.30 22.10
C ALA A 2 -14.95 23.82 21.76
N LYS A 3 -16.10 23.24 21.46
CA LYS A 3 -16.22 21.83 21.08
C LYS A 3 -15.52 21.49 19.78
N ALA A 4 -15.55 22.39 18.80
CA ALA A 4 -14.88 22.18 17.51
C ALA A 4 -13.35 22.21 17.67
N LYS A 5 -12.83 23.12 18.48
CA LYS A 5 -11.41 23.19 18.80
C LYS A 5 -10.94 21.96 19.55
N THR A 6 -11.72 21.47 20.51
CA THR A 6 -11.39 20.28 21.28
C THR A 6 -11.31 19.05 20.38
N LYS A 7 -12.23 18.90 19.42
CA LYS A 7 -12.17 17.80 18.46
C LYS A 7 -10.94 17.87 17.58
N ASN A 8 -10.55 19.05 17.15
CA ASN A 8 -9.36 19.25 16.33
C ASN A 8 -8.07 18.99 17.12
N GLU A 9 -8.05 19.36 18.39
CA GLU A 9 -6.90 19.13 19.26
C GLU A 9 -6.68 17.65 19.57
N ASN A 10 -7.77 16.87 19.65
CA ASN A 10 -7.70 15.45 19.98
C ASN A 10 -7.47 14.56 18.76
N LYS A 11 -7.61 15.11 17.57
CA LYS A 11 -7.48 14.34 16.34
C LYS A 11 -6.14 14.65 15.68
N GLU A 12 -5.25 13.68 15.72
CA GLU A 12 -3.97 13.80 15.02
C GLU A 12 -4.21 13.94 13.52
N THR A 13 -3.45 14.81 12.88
CA THR A 13 -3.48 14.90 11.43
C THR A 13 -2.83 13.65 10.84
N LEU A 14 -3.19 13.32 9.60
CA LEU A 14 -2.56 12.24 8.86
C LEU A 14 -1.04 12.39 8.85
N GLU A 15 -0.58 13.61 8.62
CA GLU A 15 0.83 13.95 8.60
C GLU A 15 1.51 13.65 9.93
N GLN A 16 0.90 14.07 11.05
CA GLN A 16 1.46 13.82 12.38
C GLN A 16 1.55 12.33 12.70
N THR A 17 0.53 11.56 12.35
CA THR A 17 0.53 10.13 12.58
C THR A 17 1.57 9.44 11.69
N LEU A 18 1.71 9.87 10.45
CA LEU A 18 2.74 9.38 9.54
C LEU A 18 4.14 9.60 10.11
N TRP A 19 4.39 10.81 10.64
CA TRP A 19 5.67 11.13 11.25
C TRP A 19 5.94 10.28 12.48
N LYS A 20 4.93 10.03 13.31
CA LYS A 20 5.09 9.18 14.50
C LYS A 20 5.43 7.73 14.13
N ALA A 21 4.73 7.19 13.14
CA ALA A 21 5.00 5.83 12.68
C ALA A 21 6.40 5.75 12.08
N ALA A 22 6.78 6.74 11.30
CA ALA A 22 8.09 6.84 10.70
C ALA A 22 9.19 6.96 11.75
N ASP A 23 8.96 7.75 12.81
CA ASP A 23 9.93 7.90 13.90
C ASP A 23 10.17 6.58 14.64
N LYS A 24 9.13 5.79 14.85
CA LYS A 24 9.28 4.48 15.48
C LYS A 24 10.15 3.55 14.65
N LEU A 25 9.92 3.52 13.34
CA LEU A 25 10.73 2.72 12.43
C LEU A 25 12.18 3.19 12.41
N ARG A 26 12.40 4.49 12.44
CA ARG A 26 13.71 5.11 12.35
C ARG A 26 14.61 4.76 13.50
N LYS A 27 14.06 4.52 14.68
CA LYS A 27 14.86 4.21 15.88
C LYS A 27 15.64 2.90 15.74
N ASN A 28 15.13 1.96 14.95
CA ASN A 28 15.72 0.63 14.80
C ASN A 28 16.36 0.40 13.44
N MET A 29 16.47 1.46 12.63
CA MET A 29 16.96 1.33 11.25
C MET A 29 17.87 2.51 10.91
N ASP A 30 18.82 2.29 10.03
CA ASP A 30 19.57 3.42 9.50
C ASP A 30 18.71 4.24 8.52
N ALA A 31 19.18 5.45 8.18
CA ALA A 31 18.42 6.39 7.38
C ALA A 31 18.08 5.84 5.99
N ALA A 32 19.01 5.10 5.38
CA ALA A 32 18.79 4.54 4.04
C ALA A 32 17.71 3.46 4.06
N GLU A 33 17.77 2.56 5.03
CA GLU A 33 16.76 1.50 5.18
C GLU A 33 15.38 2.07 5.43
N TYR A 34 15.30 3.05 6.31
CA TYR A 34 14.06 3.74 6.64
C TYR A 34 13.41 4.36 5.40
N LYS A 35 14.20 5.05 4.59
CA LYS A 35 13.71 5.67 3.35
C LYS A 35 13.15 4.62 2.40
N HIS A 36 13.83 3.50 2.25
CA HIS A 36 13.37 2.42 1.38
C HIS A 36 12.02 1.85 1.84
N VAL A 37 11.85 1.65 3.14
CA VAL A 37 10.59 1.15 3.70
C VAL A 37 9.44 2.11 3.39
N VAL A 38 9.62 3.39 3.68
CA VAL A 38 8.57 4.40 3.49
C VAL A 38 8.25 4.56 2.00
N LEU A 39 9.28 4.71 1.17
CA LEU A 39 9.07 4.90 -0.28
C LEU A 39 8.42 3.68 -0.93
N GLY A 40 8.80 2.48 -0.48
CA GLY A 40 8.20 1.26 -0.99
C GLY A 40 6.71 1.17 -0.70
N LEU A 41 6.31 1.55 0.51
CA LEU A 41 4.89 1.56 0.88
C LEU A 41 4.11 2.63 0.10
N ILE A 42 4.70 3.80 -0.08
CA ILE A 42 4.08 4.87 -0.88
C ILE A 42 3.89 4.41 -2.32
N PHE A 43 4.91 3.76 -2.88
CA PHE A 43 4.82 3.25 -4.25
C PHE A 43 3.76 2.15 -4.36
N LEU A 44 3.70 1.25 -3.39
CA LEU A 44 2.68 0.21 -3.34
C LEU A 44 1.28 0.81 -3.27
N LYS A 45 1.11 1.86 -2.47
CA LYS A 45 -0.15 2.60 -2.36
C LYS A 45 -0.53 3.22 -3.70
N TYR A 46 0.42 3.84 -4.39
CA TYR A 46 0.19 4.43 -5.70
C TYR A 46 -0.27 3.39 -6.71
N ILE A 47 0.42 2.26 -6.77
CA ILE A 47 0.06 1.16 -7.67
C ILE A 47 -1.36 0.66 -7.35
N SER A 48 -1.66 0.49 -6.07
CA SER A 48 -2.95 0.00 -5.62
C SER A 48 -4.09 0.95 -5.93
N ASP A 49 -3.87 2.24 -5.78
CA ASP A 49 -4.90 3.24 -6.06
C ASP A 49 -5.22 3.31 -7.55
N ALA A 50 -4.19 3.29 -8.39
CA ALA A 50 -4.38 3.30 -9.84
C ALA A 50 -5.11 2.04 -10.32
N PHE A 51 -4.73 0.88 -9.77
CA PHE A 51 -5.41 -0.37 -10.07
C PHE A 51 -6.87 -0.32 -9.66
N LYS A 52 -7.15 0.11 -8.44
CA LYS A 52 -8.49 0.16 -7.88
C LYS A 52 -9.41 1.05 -8.73
N ASP A 53 -8.90 2.17 -9.18
CA ASP A 53 -9.64 3.12 -10.01
C ASP A 53 -10.13 2.46 -11.29
N LEU A 54 -9.22 1.81 -12.01
CA LEU A 54 -9.57 1.11 -13.23
C LEU A 54 -10.43 -0.12 -12.97
N HIS A 55 -10.13 -0.87 -11.92
CA HIS A 55 -10.91 -2.04 -11.53
C HIS A 55 -12.37 -1.68 -11.30
N GLN A 56 -12.64 -0.57 -10.63
CA GLN A 56 -14.02 -0.12 -10.42
C GLN A 56 -14.73 0.21 -11.72
N LYS A 57 -14.04 0.82 -12.67
CA LYS A 57 -14.60 1.12 -13.99
C LYS A 57 -14.93 -0.15 -14.75
N LEU A 58 -14.05 -1.15 -14.68
CA LEU A 58 -14.28 -2.44 -15.34
C LEU A 58 -15.43 -3.19 -14.71
N VAL A 59 -15.56 -3.14 -13.39
CA VAL A 59 -16.67 -3.78 -12.68
C VAL A 59 -17.99 -3.14 -13.07
N LYS A 60 -18.05 -1.82 -13.19
CA LYS A 60 -19.25 -1.12 -13.65
C LYS A 60 -19.61 -1.51 -15.09
N GLY A 61 -18.62 -1.71 -15.93
CA GLY A 61 -18.83 -2.16 -17.29
C GLY A 61 -19.62 -1.21 -18.17
N GLU A 62 -19.49 0.09 -17.95
CA GLU A 62 -20.20 1.12 -18.71
C GLU A 62 -19.36 1.62 -19.88
N GLY A 63 -20.03 1.98 -20.99
CA GLY A 63 -19.37 2.57 -22.14
C GLY A 63 -18.35 1.64 -22.75
N GLU A 64 -17.12 2.11 -22.91
CA GLU A 64 -16.02 1.35 -23.49
C GLU A 64 -15.63 0.10 -22.68
N TYR A 65 -16.07 0.02 -21.42
CA TYR A 65 -15.77 -1.11 -20.54
C TYR A 65 -16.87 -2.16 -20.52
N GLU A 66 -17.89 -2.02 -21.38
CA GLU A 66 -18.97 -3.00 -21.44
C GLU A 66 -18.44 -4.38 -21.82
N GLY A 67 -18.77 -5.37 -20.99
CA GLY A 67 -18.32 -6.75 -21.20
C GLY A 67 -16.89 -7.02 -20.80
N ALA A 68 -16.18 -6.03 -20.24
CA ALA A 68 -14.79 -6.20 -19.80
C ALA A 68 -14.71 -7.11 -18.57
N ASP A 69 -13.65 -7.91 -18.52
CA ASP A 69 -13.34 -8.73 -17.35
C ASP A 69 -12.40 -7.96 -16.41
N PRO A 70 -12.85 -7.62 -15.19
CA PRO A 70 -12.01 -6.88 -14.25
C PRO A 70 -10.75 -7.61 -13.81
N GLU A 71 -10.63 -8.90 -14.10
CA GLU A 71 -9.44 -9.68 -13.75
C GLU A 71 -8.55 -9.97 -14.95
N ASP A 72 -8.86 -9.42 -16.12
CA ASP A 72 -8.03 -9.60 -17.31
C ASP A 72 -6.86 -8.61 -17.28
N ILE A 73 -5.63 -9.13 -17.17
CA ILE A 73 -4.42 -8.33 -17.13
C ILE A 73 -4.32 -7.38 -18.33
N ASN A 74 -4.79 -7.81 -19.49
CA ASN A 74 -4.70 -7.01 -20.71
C ASN A 74 -5.51 -5.72 -20.64
N GLU A 75 -6.59 -5.70 -19.85
CA GLU A 75 -7.37 -4.49 -19.65
C GLU A 75 -6.53 -3.40 -18.98
N TYR A 76 -5.65 -3.79 -18.05
CA TYR A 76 -4.77 -2.87 -17.34
C TYR A 76 -3.58 -2.45 -18.20
N ARG A 77 -2.99 -3.40 -18.90
CA ARG A 77 -1.86 -3.10 -19.79
C ARG A 77 -2.23 -2.11 -20.89
N ALA A 78 -3.45 -2.22 -21.41
CA ALA A 78 -3.94 -1.32 -22.45
C ALA A 78 -3.98 0.15 -21.99
N GLU A 79 -4.14 0.38 -20.68
CA GLU A 79 -4.20 1.73 -20.12
C GLU A 79 -2.97 2.10 -19.31
N ASN A 80 -1.89 1.31 -19.42
CA ASN A 80 -0.63 1.53 -18.70
C ASN A 80 -0.81 1.55 -17.19
N VAL A 81 -1.71 0.69 -16.69
CA VAL A 81 -1.94 0.50 -15.26
C VAL A 81 -1.37 -0.86 -14.86
N PHE A 82 -0.63 -0.91 -13.77
CA PHE A 82 -0.10 -2.16 -13.27
C PHE A 82 -1.22 -3.02 -12.68
N TYR A 83 -1.24 -4.28 -13.06
CA TYR A 83 -2.22 -5.21 -12.51
C TYR A 83 -1.82 -5.62 -11.10
N VAL A 84 -2.77 -5.67 -10.18
CA VAL A 84 -2.54 -6.09 -8.81
C VAL A 84 -3.33 -7.36 -8.53
N PRO A 85 -2.66 -8.50 -8.33
CA PRO A 85 -3.37 -9.74 -8.02
C PRO A 85 -4.05 -9.68 -6.65
N PRO A 86 -5.07 -10.52 -6.40
CA PRO A 86 -5.90 -10.40 -5.20
C PRO A 86 -5.13 -10.36 -3.87
N GLN A 87 -4.08 -11.16 -3.73
CA GLN A 87 -3.31 -11.21 -2.49
C GLN A 87 -2.36 -10.02 -2.31
N ALA A 88 -2.25 -9.17 -3.31
CA ALA A 88 -1.45 -7.95 -3.25
C ALA A 88 -2.32 -6.69 -3.17
N ARG A 89 -3.63 -6.85 -3.23
CA ARG A 89 -4.54 -5.72 -3.17
C ARG A 89 -4.57 -5.13 -1.79
N TRP A 90 -4.80 -3.85 -1.79
CA TRP A 90 -4.70 -3.06 -0.59
C TRP A 90 -5.65 -3.49 0.53
N GLU A 91 -6.89 -3.82 0.19
CA GLU A 91 -7.88 -4.29 1.16
C GLU A 91 -7.40 -5.55 1.87
N TYR A 92 -6.77 -6.45 1.13
CA TYR A 92 -6.19 -7.65 1.72
C TYR A 92 -5.06 -7.32 2.68
N LEU A 93 -4.13 -6.45 2.25
CA LEU A 93 -2.98 -6.06 3.06
C LEU A 93 -3.41 -5.26 4.30
N GLN A 94 -4.39 -4.38 4.14
CA GLN A 94 -4.92 -3.60 5.26
C GLN A 94 -5.55 -4.50 6.33
N GLY A 95 -6.27 -5.52 5.91
CA GLY A 95 -6.87 -6.47 6.83
C GLY A 95 -5.84 -7.28 7.61
N ARG A 96 -4.62 -7.37 7.12
CA ARG A 96 -3.52 -8.12 7.76
C ARG A 96 -2.47 -7.21 8.39
N ALA A 97 -2.68 -5.91 8.40
CA ALA A 97 -1.67 -4.96 8.84
C ALA A 97 -1.28 -5.15 10.31
N LYS A 98 -2.17 -5.63 11.15
CA LYS A 98 -1.90 -5.83 12.58
C LYS A 98 -1.30 -7.19 12.91
N LEU A 99 -1.19 -8.08 11.92
CA LEU A 99 -0.61 -9.40 12.14
C LEU A 99 0.91 -9.32 12.18
N PRO A 100 1.57 -10.19 12.96
CA PRO A 100 3.04 -10.21 13.00
C PRO A 100 3.67 -10.63 11.66
N THR A 101 2.88 -11.19 10.75
CA THR A 101 3.32 -11.56 9.42
C THR A 101 3.19 -10.43 8.39
N ASN A 102 2.86 -9.21 8.81
CA ASN A 102 2.60 -8.12 7.88
C ASN A 102 3.78 -7.81 6.96
N GLY A 103 5.01 -7.92 7.46
CA GLY A 103 6.20 -7.71 6.63
C GLY A 103 6.31 -8.74 5.51
N LYS A 104 6.07 -10.01 5.83
CA LYS A 104 6.06 -11.07 4.83
C LYS A 104 4.92 -10.86 3.83
N ASP A 105 3.77 -10.42 4.30
CA ASP A 105 2.63 -10.15 3.42
C ASP A 105 2.96 -9.05 2.41
N ILE A 106 3.67 -8.01 2.83
CA ILE A 106 4.13 -6.94 1.94
C ILE A 106 5.14 -7.49 0.92
N ASP A 107 6.12 -8.28 1.37
CA ASP A 107 7.11 -8.87 0.47
C ASP A 107 6.45 -9.78 -0.58
N ASP A 108 5.52 -10.61 -0.14
CA ASP A 108 4.79 -11.51 -1.04
C ASP A 108 3.94 -10.72 -2.04
N ALA A 109 3.33 -9.62 -1.59
CA ALA A 109 2.54 -8.75 -2.46
C ALA A 109 3.41 -8.12 -3.55
N MET A 110 4.59 -7.63 -3.18
CA MET A 110 5.52 -7.04 -4.14
C MET A 110 6.02 -8.07 -5.15
N ASP A 111 6.33 -9.28 -4.70
CA ASP A 111 6.70 -10.37 -5.60
C ASP A 111 5.59 -10.70 -6.58
N ALA A 112 4.36 -10.76 -6.11
CA ALA A 112 3.21 -11.07 -6.95
C ALA A 112 2.96 -9.97 -8.00
N ILE A 113 3.12 -8.71 -7.61
CA ILE A 113 2.99 -7.58 -8.53
C ILE A 113 4.08 -7.63 -9.60
N GLU A 114 5.32 -7.90 -9.21
CA GLU A 114 6.43 -8.00 -10.16
C GLU A 114 6.24 -9.16 -11.14
N LYS A 115 5.71 -10.27 -10.66
CA LYS A 115 5.46 -11.44 -11.49
C LYS A 115 4.46 -11.14 -12.61
N ASP A 116 3.41 -10.40 -12.28
CA ASP A 116 2.37 -10.06 -13.24
C ASP A 116 2.71 -8.81 -14.06
N ASN A 117 3.72 -8.06 -13.66
CA ASN A 117 4.17 -6.85 -14.34
C ASN A 117 5.69 -6.88 -14.53
N PRO A 118 6.17 -7.58 -15.56
CA PRO A 118 7.62 -7.80 -15.75
C PRO A 118 8.45 -6.53 -15.78
N SER A 119 7.88 -5.40 -16.20
CA SER A 119 8.59 -4.11 -16.20
C SER A 119 8.98 -3.64 -14.81
N LEU A 120 8.35 -4.17 -13.77
CA LEU A 120 8.65 -3.82 -12.38
C LEU A 120 9.65 -4.78 -11.73
N LYS A 121 10.11 -5.79 -12.46
CA LYS A 121 11.00 -6.80 -11.88
C LYS A 121 12.24 -6.15 -11.29
N GLY A 122 12.48 -6.39 -10.00
CA GLY A 122 13.63 -5.85 -9.29
C GLY A 122 13.49 -4.39 -8.89
N VAL A 123 12.36 -3.74 -9.19
CA VAL A 123 12.15 -2.33 -8.87
C VAL A 123 11.59 -2.14 -7.47
N LEU A 124 10.68 -3.03 -7.05
CA LEU A 124 10.02 -2.87 -5.75
C LEU A 124 10.95 -3.27 -4.62
N PRO A 125 11.09 -2.40 -3.59
CA PRO A 125 11.92 -2.76 -2.44
C PRO A 125 11.21 -3.81 -1.61
N LYS A 126 11.92 -4.90 -1.32
CA LYS A 126 11.40 -5.97 -0.48
C LYS A 126 12.13 -5.93 0.86
N GLN A 127 12.09 -6.99 1.64
CA GLN A 127 12.74 -7.12 2.94
C GLN A 127 11.95 -6.48 4.08
N TYR A 128 10.63 -6.42 3.95
CA TYR A 128 9.77 -6.00 5.05
C TYR A 128 9.64 -7.08 6.12
N ALA A 129 9.99 -8.31 5.80
CA ALA A 129 9.96 -9.43 6.75
C ALA A 129 11.18 -9.48 7.67
N ARG A 130 12.18 -8.60 7.49
CA ARG A 130 13.41 -8.63 8.28
C ARG A 130 13.12 -8.45 9.78
N PRO A 131 13.92 -9.11 10.65
CA PRO A 131 13.65 -9.08 12.10
C PRO A 131 13.80 -7.70 12.74
N ASN A 132 14.67 -6.84 12.20
CA ASN A 132 14.91 -5.50 12.78
C ASN A 132 13.82 -4.49 12.41
N LEU A 133 12.87 -4.87 11.58
CA LEU A 133 11.72 -4.02 11.25
C LEU A 133 10.59 -4.34 12.22
N ASP A 134 10.24 -3.36 13.04
CA ASP A 134 9.16 -3.52 14.02
C ASP A 134 7.81 -3.69 13.33
N LYS A 135 7.19 -4.84 13.51
CA LYS A 135 5.95 -5.17 12.82
C LYS A 135 4.75 -4.35 13.29
N GLN A 136 4.75 -3.94 14.53
CA GLN A 136 3.70 -3.07 15.06
C GLN A 136 3.77 -1.68 14.43
N SER A 137 4.96 -1.13 14.32
CA SER A 137 5.18 0.17 13.67
C SER A 137 4.87 0.09 12.17
N LEU A 138 5.26 -1.00 11.53
CA LEU A 138 4.94 -1.24 10.12
C LEU A 138 3.43 -1.30 9.92
N GLY A 139 2.71 -2.03 10.78
CA GLY A 139 1.26 -2.11 10.74
C GLY A 139 0.59 -0.76 10.87
N GLY A 140 1.09 0.08 11.79
CA GLY A 140 0.59 1.44 11.96
C GLY A 140 0.79 2.29 10.72
N LEU A 141 1.94 2.15 10.08
CA LEU A 141 2.24 2.88 8.85
C LEU A 141 1.36 2.42 7.69
N ILE A 142 1.13 1.12 7.57
CA ILE A 142 0.21 0.57 6.57
C ILE A 142 -1.19 1.13 6.76
N ASP A 143 -1.73 1.05 7.97
CA ASP A 143 -3.07 1.57 8.26
C ASP A 143 -3.19 3.04 7.92
N LEU A 144 -2.15 3.79 8.19
CA LEU A 144 -2.15 5.21 7.96
C LEU A 144 -2.18 5.56 6.49
N LEU A 145 -1.30 4.94 5.70
CA LEU A 145 -1.21 5.17 4.27
C LEU A 145 -2.46 4.65 3.55
N LEU A 146 -3.04 3.59 4.09
CA LEU A 146 -4.14 2.89 3.44
C LEU A 146 -5.49 3.40 3.83
N GLY A 147 -5.62 3.89 5.04
CA GLY A 147 -6.84 4.49 5.52
C GLY A 147 -7.10 5.86 4.93
N ALA A 148 -6.11 6.43 4.28
CA ALA A 148 -6.28 7.69 3.56
C ALA A 148 -6.78 7.40 2.16
#